data_ce6d4a44ce292f69880aecaa403f72cf
#
_entry.id   ce6d4a44ce292f69880aecaa403f72cf
#
_cell.length_a   1.000
_cell.length_b   1.000
_cell.length_c   1.000
_cell.angle_alpha   90.00
_cell.angle_beta   90.00
_cell.angle_gamma   90.00
#
_symmetry.space_group_name_H-M   'P 1'
#
loop_
_entity.id
_entity.type
_entity.pdbx_description
1 polymer ?
#
loop_
_entity_poly.entity_id
_entity_poly.type
_entity_poly.pdbx_seq_one_letter_code
_entity_poly.pdbx_strand_id
1 'polypeptide(L)'
;MNEIIKIKISEIDDFKNHPYKVELGDELNDLVESIKLNGLLVPIVVRRKENDRYELLSGHRRKKVYEILGLEEIDAIIKDLNDDESTIFMVDSNMYREKLLPSEKAFAYRMKMEAMKHQGKTSCYYDTKLRSDEKLSEKSNDNARQIQRYIRLTCLIPELLEIVDNSRKLKDKPNLTMGLLPALELSFLSKQEQQIVYSVITYEDATPSHSQAIRIRKLSKKKLLTFDDIDKILLEEKGNQH
;
A
#
# COMPACT_ATOMS: atom_id res chain seq x y z
N MET A 1 -26.19 0.35 19.55
CA MET A 1 -25.99 -0.77 18.61
C MET A 1 -25.87 -0.15 17.24
N ASN A 2 -24.90 -0.58 16.43
CA ASN A 2 -24.84 -0.13 15.05
C ASN A 2 -25.97 -0.82 14.28
N GLU A 3 -26.92 -0.04 13.78
CA GLU A 3 -28.03 -0.55 12.97
C GLU A 3 -27.50 -1.04 11.62
N ILE A 4 -27.95 -2.24 11.22
CA ILE A 4 -27.65 -2.80 9.90
C ILE A 4 -28.79 -2.40 8.98
N ILE A 5 -28.46 -1.75 7.86
CA ILE A 5 -29.44 -1.35 6.84
C ILE A 5 -29.05 -1.92 5.48
N LYS A 6 -30.00 -2.05 4.58
CA LYS A 6 -29.73 -2.39 3.18
C LYS A 6 -29.50 -1.13 2.36
N ILE A 7 -28.44 -1.13 1.58
CA ILE A 7 -28.06 -0.02 0.70
C ILE A 7 -27.90 -0.56 -0.72
N LYS A 8 -28.37 0.20 -1.71
CA LYS A 8 -28.14 -0.13 -3.12
C LYS A 8 -26.66 0.01 -3.46
N ILE A 9 -26.10 -1.00 -4.12
CA ILE A 9 -24.68 -1.00 -4.52
C ILE A 9 -24.36 0.20 -5.41
N SER A 10 -25.30 0.62 -6.26
CA SER A 10 -25.18 1.79 -7.12
C SER A 10 -25.02 3.12 -6.37
N GLU A 11 -25.41 3.18 -5.09
CA GLU A 11 -25.27 4.36 -4.22
C GLU A 11 -23.95 4.38 -3.44
N ILE A 12 -23.11 3.31 -3.56
CA ILE A 12 -21.87 3.16 -2.80
C ILE A 12 -20.66 3.45 -3.67
N ASP A 13 -20.00 4.57 -3.39
CA ASP A 13 -18.72 4.93 -4.00
C ASP A 13 -17.56 4.20 -3.31
N ASP A 14 -16.52 3.86 -4.06
CA ASP A 14 -15.29 3.34 -3.48
C ASP A 14 -14.52 4.45 -2.75
N PHE A 15 -13.76 4.08 -1.73
CA PHE A 15 -12.93 5.01 -0.98
C PHE A 15 -11.88 5.66 -1.91
N LYS A 16 -11.81 6.99 -1.89
CA LYS A 16 -10.87 7.75 -2.73
C LYS A 16 -9.42 7.35 -2.40
N ASN A 17 -8.65 7.02 -3.44
CA ASN A 17 -7.26 6.61 -3.32
C ASN A 17 -7.05 5.38 -2.41
N HIS A 18 -7.99 4.43 -2.42
CA HIS A 18 -7.90 3.19 -1.65
C HIS A 18 -6.59 2.45 -1.95
N PRO A 19 -5.71 2.24 -0.96
CA PRO A 19 -4.36 1.72 -1.21
C PRO A 19 -4.33 0.22 -1.48
N TYR A 20 -5.37 -0.51 -1.10
CA TYR A 20 -5.42 -1.96 -1.17
C TYR A 20 -6.08 -2.44 -2.45
N LYS A 21 -5.40 -3.32 -3.18
CA LYS A 21 -5.94 -3.89 -4.41
C LYS A 21 -6.94 -5.01 -4.10
N VAL A 22 -8.02 -5.05 -4.86
CA VAL A 22 -8.94 -6.20 -4.88
C VAL A 22 -8.49 -7.09 -6.04
N GLU A 23 -7.72 -8.12 -5.73
CA GLU A 23 -7.26 -9.08 -6.74
C GLU A 23 -8.40 -10.05 -7.11
N LEU A 24 -8.55 -10.29 -8.43
CA LEU A 24 -9.40 -11.33 -8.98
C LEU A 24 -8.59 -12.64 -8.93
N GLY A 25 -8.97 -13.57 -8.08
CA GLY A 25 -8.25 -14.83 -7.92
C GLY A 25 -9.02 -15.82 -7.05
N ASP A 26 -8.38 -16.95 -6.70
CA ASP A 26 -9.00 -18.05 -5.97
C ASP A 26 -9.70 -17.60 -4.69
N GLU A 27 -9.06 -16.69 -3.93
CA GLU A 27 -9.65 -16.15 -2.70
C GLU A 27 -10.94 -15.34 -2.92
N LEU A 28 -11.10 -14.69 -4.09
CA LEU A 28 -12.35 -14.00 -4.42
C LEU A 28 -13.41 -15.00 -4.86
N ASN A 29 -13.02 -16.05 -5.61
CA ASN A 29 -13.93 -17.13 -6.02
C ASN A 29 -14.47 -17.87 -4.80
N ASP A 30 -13.62 -18.20 -3.81
CA ASP A 30 -14.05 -18.82 -2.55
C ASP A 30 -15.06 -17.93 -1.81
N LEU A 31 -14.86 -16.60 -1.83
CA LEU A 31 -15.81 -15.67 -1.23
C LEU A 31 -17.13 -15.59 -2.01
N VAL A 32 -17.10 -15.71 -3.35
CA VAL A 32 -18.31 -15.79 -4.20
C VAL A 32 -19.13 -17.02 -3.82
N GLU A 33 -18.49 -18.20 -3.72
CA GLU A 33 -19.18 -19.43 -3.34
C GLU A 33 -19.74 -19.36 -1.90
N SER A 34 -18.94 -18.81 -0.97
CA SER A 34 -19.39 -18.62 0.41
C SER A 34 -20.63 -17.72 0.50
N ILE A 35 -20.64 -16.59 -0.24
CA ILE A 35 -21.78 -15.66 -0.23
C ILE A 35 -23.01 -16.27 -0.93
N LYS A 36 -22.84 -17.06 -1.98
CA LYS A 36 -23.95 -17.78 -2.60
C LYS A 36 -24.62 -18.76 -1.66
N LEU A 37 -23.82 -19.48 -0.84
CA LEU A 37 -24.31 -20.53 0.04
C LEU A 37 -24.90 -19.97 1.34
N ASN A 38 -24.25 -18.99 1.94
CA ASN A 38 -24.52 -18.56 3.31
C ASN A 38 -25.05 -17.12 3.41
N GLY A 39 -25.12 -16.40 2.29
CA GLY A 39 -25.39 -14.96 2.31
C GLY A 39 -24.21 -14.14 2.87
N LEU A 40 -24.48 -12.87 3.17
CA LEU A 40 -23.48 -11.97 3.74
C LEU A 40 -23.43 -12.13 5.26
N LEU A 41 -22.42 -12.83 5.78
CA LEU A 41 -22.26 -13.05 7.22
C LEU A 41 -21.82 -11.80 7.98
N VAL A 42 -21.07 -10.91 7.34
CA VAL A 42 -20.55 -9.68 7.94
C VAL A 42 -20.89 -8.50 7.03
N PRO A 43 -21.66 -7.50 7.49
CA PRO A 43 -22.04 -6.35 6.70
C PRO A 43 -20.81 -5.52 6.28
N ILE A 44 -20.92 -4.76 5.18
CA ILE A 44 -19.93 -3.76 4.83
C ILE A 44 -20.01 -2.56 5.78
N VAL A 45 -18.98 -1.73 5.80
CA VAL A 45 -18.99 -0.48 6.57
C VAL A 45 -18.86 0.69 5.62
N VAL A 46 -19.77 1.63 5.72
CA VAL A 46 -19.84 2.84 4.90
C VAL A 46 -19.98 4.10 5.77
N ARG A 47 -19.69 5.26 5.19
CA ARG A 47 -20.12 6.56 5.73
C ARG A 47 -21.05 7.26 4.75
N ARG A 48 -21.90 8.15 5.25
CA ARG A 48 -22.73 9.02 4.40
C ARG A 48 -21.89 10.18 3.88
N LYS A 49 -22.11 10.57 2.62
CA LYS A 49 -21.52 11.75 1.99
C LYS A 49 -22.58 12.86 1.87
N GLU A 50 -22.14 14.10 1.62
CA GLU A 50 -23.02 15.27 1.51
C GLU A 50 -24.04 15.17 0.35
N ASN A 51 -23.76 14.35 -0.65
CA ASN A 51 -24.62 14.13 -1.84
C ASN A 51 -25.60 12.96 -1.69
N ASP A 52 -25.93 12.56 -0.46
CA ASP A 52 -26.78 11.40 -0.12
C ASP A 52 -26.28 10.05 -0.64
N ARG A 53 -25.03 9.99 -1.09
CA ARG A 53 -24.34 8.75 -1.44
C ARG A 53 -23.54 8.21 -0.24
N TYR A 54 -23.03 7.03 -0.38
CA TYR A 54 -22.21 6.38 0.63
C TYR A 54 -20.79 6.17 0.12
N GLU A 55 -19.81 6.25 1.00
CA GLU A 55 -18.43 5.90 0.70
C GLU A 55 -18.03 4.65 1.49
N LEU A 56 -17.47 3.68 0.79
CA LEU A 56 -17.09 2.39 1.35
C LEU A 56 -15.82 2.48 2.19
N LEU A 57 -15.91 2.19 3.47
CA LEU A 57 -14.78 2.18 4.40
C LEU A 57 -14.17 0.78 4.60
N SER A 58 -15.01 -0.26 4.59
CA SER A 58 -14.56 -1.65 4.72
C SER A 58 -15.51 -2.61 4.01
N GLY A 59 -14.92 -3.63 3.38
CA GLY A 59 -15.69 -4.66 2.68
C GLY A 59 -15.63 -4.59 1.16
N HIS A 60 -14.60 -3.98 0.57
CA HIS A 60 -14.42 -3.84 -0.88
C HIS A 60 -14.53 -5.18 -1.63
N ARG A 61 -13.98 -6.29 -1.09
CA ARG A 61 -14.14 -7.62 -1.67
C ARG A 61 -15.58 -8.10 -1.65
N ARG A 62 -16.34 -7.82 -0.57
CA ARG A 62 -17.76 -8.20 -0.44
C ARG A 62 -18.62 -7.42 -1.42
N LYS A 63 -18.44 -6.09 -1.53
CA LYS A 63 -19.09 -5.27 -2.55
C LYS A 63 -18.80 -5.82 -3.95
N LYS A 64 -17.52 -6.14 -4.24
CA LYS A 64 -17.12 -6.69 -5.54
C LYS A 64 -17.82 -8.02 -5.86
N VAL A 65 -17.97 -8.91 -4.89
CA VAL A 65 -18.72 -10.16 -5.06
C VAL A 65 -20.20 -9.90 -5.36
N TYR A 66 -20.84 -8.94 -4.68
CA TYR A 66 -22.22 -8.57 -4.95
C TYR A 66 -22.41 -8.02 -6.37
N GLU A 67 -21.46 -7.20 -6.85
CA GLU A 67 -21.44 -6.75 -8.25
C GLU A 67 -21.33 -7.92 -9.24
N ILE A 68 -20.44 -8.89 -8.98
CA ILE A 68 -20.27 -10.10 -9.80
C ILE A 68 -21.54 -10.96 -9.83
N LEU A 69 -22.24 -11.04 -8.70
CA LEU A 69 -23.47 -11.81 -8.58
C LEU A 69 -24.72 -11.08 -9.09
N GLY A 70 -24.58 -9.81 -9.49
CA GLY A 70 -25.71 -8.98 -9.95
C GLY A 70 -26.72 -8.67 -8.84
N LEU A 71 -26.31 -8.68 -7.57
CA LEU A 71 -27.18 -8.33 -6.44
C LEU A 71 -27.26 -6.82 -6.31
N GLU A 72 -28.47 -6.31 -6.06
CA GLU A 72 -28.73 -4.88 -6.07
C GLU A 72 -28.46 -4.19 -4.72
N GLU A 73 -28.69 -4.90 -3.61
CA GLU A 73 -28.61 -4.35 -2.26
C GLU A 73 -27.67 -5.15 -1.40
N ILE A 74 -26.96 -4.49 -0.49
CA ILE A 74 -26.00 -5.11 0.43
C ILE A 74 -26.22 -4.59 1.85
N ASP A 75 -26.08 -5.48 2.83
CA ASP A 75 -26.17 -5.13 4.25
C ASP A 75 -24.97 -4.29 4.67
N ALA A 76 -25.21 -3.13 5.26
CA ALA A 76 -24.22 -2.14 5.61
C ALA A 76 -24.43 -1.56 7.01
N ILE A 77 -23.34 -1.19 7.65
CA ILE A 77 -23.29 -0.38 8.87
C ILE A 77 -22.84 1.02 8.49
N ILE A 78 -23.65 2.03 8.82
CA ILE A 78 -23.27 3.42 8.64
C ILE A 78 -22.45 3.90 9.83
N LYS A 79 -21.30 4.53 9.56
CA LYS A 79 -20.53 5.27 10.55
C LYS A 79 -20.54 6.76 10.22
N ASP A 80 -20.76 7.56 11.26
CA ASP A 80 -20.63 9.01 11.18
C ASP A 80 -19.17 9.38 11.47
N LEU A 81 -18.38 9.55 10.41
CA LEU A 81 -16.95 9.82 10.46
C LEU A 81 -16.59 10.91 9.44
N ASN A 82 -15.77 11.86 9.87
CA ASN A 82 -15.17 12.83 8.96
C ASN A 82 -14.11 12.17 8.03
N ASP A 83 -13.50 12.93 7.13
CA ASP A 83 -12.55 12.42 6.14
C ASP A 83 -11.31 11.78 6.77
N ASP A 84 -10.74 12.41 7.79
CA ASP A 84 -9.55 11.90 8.47
C ASP A 84 -9.87 10.63 9.29
N GLU A 85 -10.97 10.64 10.02
CA GLU A 85 -11.43 9.49 10.80
C GLU A 85 -11.76 8.30 9.88
N SER A 86 -12.36 8.57 8.74
CA SER A 86 -12.67 7.57 7.72
C SER A 86 -11.40 6.96 7.13
N THR A 87 -10.39 7.78 6.85
CA THR A 87 -9.07 7.33 6.38
C THR A 87 -8.42 6.43 7.42
N ILE A 88 -8.39 6.85 8.69
CA ILE A 88 -7.82 6.06 9.78
C ILE A 88 -8.58 4.73 9.94
N PHE A 89 -9.91 4.76 9.94
CA PHE A 89 -10.74 3.56 10.05
C PHE A 89 -10.49 2.58 8.90
N MET A 90 -10.46 3.08 7.65
CA MET A 90 -10.21 2.28 6.46
C MET A 90 -8.84 1.61 6.53
N VAL A 91 -7.79 2.33 6.91
CA VAL A 91 -6.45 1.76 7.05
C VAL A 91 -6.42 0.73 8.18
N ASP A 92 -6.93 1.03 9.37
CA ASP A 92 -6.92 0.12 10.51
C ASP A 92 -7.68 -1.18 10.22
N SER A 93 -8.82 -1.12 9.53
CA SER A 93 -9.62 -2.30 9.18
C SER A 93 -8.91 -3.26 8.20
N ASN A 94 -7.87 -2.80 7.49
CA ASN A 94 -7.13 -3.60 6.52
C ASN A 94 -5.69 -3.94 6.94
N MET A 95 -5.15 -3.29 7.98
CA MET A 95 -3.75 -3.43 8.40
C MET A 95 -3.38 -4.85 8.87
N TYR A 96 -4.36 -5.62 9.32
CA TYR A 96 -4.17 -6.99 9.81
C TYR A 96 -4.26 -8.06 8.73
N ARG A 97 -4.36 -7.69 7.45
CA ARG A 97 -4.31 -8.66 6.36
C ARG A 97 -2.92 -9.30 6.28
N GLU A 98 -2.87 -10.62 6.22
CA GLU A 98 -1.61 -11.39 6.23
C GLU A 98 -0.71 -11.13 5.01
N LYS A 99 -1.31 -10.79 3.86
CA LYS A 99 -0.61 -10.72 2.57
C LYS A 99 -0.60 -9.30 1.96
N LEU A 100 -0.36 -8.27 2.79
CA LEU A 100 -0.23 -6.91 2.27
C LEU A 100 1.06 -6.74 1.46
N LEU A 101 0.93 -6.14 0.28
CA LEU A 101 2.07 -5.75 -0.54
C LEU A 101 2.84 -4.59 0.11
N PRO A 102 4.17 -4.50 -0.12
CA PRO A 102 4.96 -3.36 0.35
C PRO A 102 4.41 -2.00 -0.08
N SER A 103 3.90 -1.87 -1.31
CA SER A 103 3.25 -0.65 -1.80
C SER A 103 1.96 -0.33 -1.03
N GLU A 104 1.13 -1.33 -0.76
CA GLU A 104 -0.12 -1.16 0.00
C GLU A 104 0.17 -0.65 1.41
N LYS A 105 1.15 -1.26 2.11
CA LYS A 105 1.61 -0.77 3.41
C LYS A 105 2.15 0.66 3.34
N ALA A 106 2.93 0.97 2.30
CA ALA A 106 3.54 2.29 2.12
C ALA A 106 2.48 3.40 2.00
N PHE A 107 1.51 3.23 1.11
CA PHE A 107 0.44 4.20 0.92
C PHE A 107 -0.52 4.25 2.10
N ALA A 108 -0.87 3.11 2.70
CA ALA A 108 -1.72 3.04 3.88
C ALA A 108 -1.11 3.80 5.06
N TYR A 109 0.15 3.55 5.40
CA TYR A 109 0.84 4.29 6.45
C TYR A 109 0.95 5.78 6.16
N ARG A 110 1.23 6.16 4.91
CA ARG A 110 1.27 7.56 4.50
C ARG A 110 -0.07 8.25 4.70
N MET A 111 -1.16 7.65 4.19
CA MET A 111 -2.51 8.19 4.32
C MET A 111 -2.91 8.35 5.79
N LYS A 112 -2.69 7.33 6.61
CA LYS A 112 -3.02 7.37 8.04
C LYS A 112 -2.22 8.45 8.76
N MET A 113 -0.92 8.59 8.47
CA MET A 113 -0.08 9.62 9.08
C MET A 113 -0.54 11.03 8.68
N GLU A 114 -0.93 11.24 7.42
CA GLU A 114 -1.47 12.53 6.95
C GLU A 114 -2.79 12.87 7.66
N ALA A 115 -3.73 11.92 7.75
CA ALA A 115 -5.00 12.10 8.46
C ALA A 115 -4.80 12.41 9.95
N MET A 116 -3.88 11.71 10.61
CA MET A 116 -3.56 11.99 12.04
C MET A 116 -2.98 13.38 12.25
N LYS A 117 -2.22 13.90 11.30
CA LYS A 117 -1.68 15.29 11.38
C LYS A 117 -2.78 16.33 11.29
N HIS A 118 -3.74 16.17 10.33
CA HIS A 118 -4.85 17.09 10.17
C HIS A 118 -5.73 17.19 11.42
N GLN A 119 -5.92 16.10 12.15
CA GLN A 119 -6.71 16.09 13.38
C GLN A 119 -6.03 16.78 14.57
N GLY A 120 -4.86 17.42 14.40
CA GLY A 120 -4.12 18.05 15.50
C GLY A 120 -3.62 17.07 16.56
N LYS A 121 -3.75 15.76 16.32
CA LYS A 121 -3.23 14.70 17.20
C LYS A 121 -1.70 14.59 17.13
N THR A 122 -1.11 15.44 16.32
CA THR A 122 0.33 15.64 16.18
C THR A 122 0.61 17.13 16.33
N SER A 123 0.78 17.61 17.57
CA SER A 123 1.16 19.02 17.81
C SER A 123 2.62 19.25 17.42
N CYS A 124 2.81 20.33 16.70
CA CYS A 124 4.03 21.09 16.36
C CYS A 124 5.42 20.53 16.65
N TYR A 125 6.28 20.66 15.61
CA TYR A 125 7.75 20.67 15.66
C TYR A 125 8.48 19.39 16.14
N TYR A 126 9.36 18.87 15.32
CA TYR A 126 10.42 17.86 15.52
C TYR A 126 10.16 16.66 16.46
N ASP A 127 9.50 16.87 17.60
CA ASP A 127 9.24 15.86 18.63
C ASP A 127 8.02 14.97 18.33
N THR A 128 7.10 15.44 17.49
CA THR A 128 5.82 14.77 17.19
C THR A 128 5.89 13.74 16.07
N LYS A 129 6.94 13.74 15.25
CA LYS A 129 7.16 12.70 14.24
C LYS A 129 7.34 11.33 14.90
N LEU A 130 8.10 11.30 16.00
CA LEU A 130 8.32 10.10 16.81
C LEU A 130 7.01 9.59 17.45
N ARG A 131 6.21 10.49 18.06
CA ARG A 131 4.93 10.11 18.70
C ARG A 131 3.88 9.57 17.74
N SER A 132 3.82 10.07 16.50
CA SER A 132 2.87 9.56 15.50
C SER A 132 3.27 8.18 15.00
N ASP A 133 4.56 7.95 14.81
CA ASP A 133 5.11 6.67 14.40
C ASP A 133 5.00 5.63 15.52
N GLU A 134 5.18 6.05 16.79
CA GLU A 134 4.98 5.22 17.96
C GLU A 134 3.51 4.82 18.11
N LYS A 135 2.56 5.75 18.00
CA LYS A 135 1.12 5.44 18.01
C LYS A 135 0.67 4.57 16.83
N LEU A 136 1.30 4.71 15.67
CA LEU A 136 1.09 3.82 14.54
C LEU A 136 1.63 2.42 14.82
N SER A 137 2.78 2.33 15.51
CA SER A 137 3.41 1.05 15.85
C SER A 137 2.62 0.27 16.90
N GLU A 138 1.97 0.93 17.86
CA GLU A 138 1.11 0.28 18.87
C GLU A 138 -0.06 -0.52 18.25
N LYS A 139 -0.53 -0.09 17.08
CA LYS A 139 -1.65 -0.71 16.36
C LYS A 139 -1.22 -1.50 15.12
N SER A 140 0.06 -1.73 14.92
CA SER A 140 0.60 -2.49 13.78
C SER A 140 1.70 -3.42 14.24
N ASN A 141 1.96 -4.47 13.45
CA ASN A 141 3.09 -5.37 13.71
C ASN A 141 4.45 -4.76 13.32
N ASP A 142 4.45 -3.55 12.75
CA ASP A 142 5.66 -2.87 12.27
C ASP A 142 6.07 -1.80 13.30
N ASN A 143 7.35 -1.75 13.67
CA ASN A 143 7.87 -0.69 14.54
C ASN A 143 7.96 0.67 13.80
N ALA A 144 8.08 1.77 14.57
CA ALA A 144 8.10 3.13 14.03
C ALA A 144 9.16 3.33 12.91
N ARG A 145 10.34 2.74 13.08
CA ARG A 145 11.40 2.80 12.05
C ARG A 145 11.00 2.09 10.75
N GLN A 146 10.29 0.98 10.86
CA GLN A 146 9.83 0.21 9.71
C GLN A 146 8.69 0.92 8.99
N ILE A 147 7.78 1.54 9.72
CA ILE A 147 6.72 2.40 9.17
C ILE A 147 7.32 3.53 8.32
N GLN A 148 8.34 4.23 8.83
CA GLN A 148 9.03 5.28 8.07
C GLN A 148 9.70 4.76 6.80
N ARG A 149 10.26 3.55 6.83
CA ARG A 149 10.83 2.91 5.64
C ARG A 149 9.74 2.61 4.60
N TYR A 150 8.58 2.08 5.01
CA TYR A 150 7.45 1.86 4.10
C TYR A 150 6.96 3.19 3.51
N ILE A 151 6.72 4.21 4.33
CA ILE A 151 6.28 5.52 3.84
C ILE A 151 7.26 6.07 2.80
N ARG A 152 8.56 5.88 3.00
CA ARG A 152 9.56 6.34 2.04
C ARG A 152 9.43 5.69 0.66
N LEU A 153 8.93 4.44 0.56
CA LEU A 153 8.70 3.77 -0.72
C LEU A 153 7.71 4.52 -1.62
N THR A 154 6.80 5.34 -1.06
CA THR A 154 5.89 6.16 -1.86
C THR A 154 6.61 7.20 -2.73
N CYS A 155 7.92 7.39 -2.54
CA CYS A 155 8.76 8.23 -3.37
C CYS A 155 9.37 7.50 -4.57
N LEU A 156 9.16 6.18 -4.71
CA LEU A 156 9.57 5.44 -5.90
C LEU A 156 8.65 5.75 -7.08
N ILE A 157 9.17 5.54 -8.30
CA ILE A 157 8.33 5.45 -9.50
C ILE A 157 7.52 4.15 -9.47
N PRO A 158 6.34 4.10 -10.13
CA PRO A 158 5.46 2.93 -10.08
C PRO A 158 6.16 1.63 -10.50
N GLU A 159 7.02 1.68 -11.49
CA GLU A 159 7.74 0.53 -12.07
C GLU A 159 8.72 -0.09 -11.06
N LEU A 160 9.47 0.72 -10.33
CA LEU A 160 10.36 0.24 -9.28
C LEU A 160 9.57 -0.29 -8.07
N LEU A 161 8.44 0.34 -7.75
CA LEU A 161 7.58 -0.10 -6.66
C LEU A 161 6.93 -1.46 -6.97
N GLU A 162 6.59 -1.73 -8.23
CA GLU A 162 6.10 -3.03 -8.67
C GLU A 162 7.15 -4.13 -8.48
N ILE A 163 8.42 -3.87 -8.80
CA ILE A 163 9.53 -4.82 -8.55
C ILE A 163 9.66 -5.14 -7.06
N VAL A 164 9.39 -4.16 -6.18
CA VAL A 164 9.36 -4.39 -4.73
C VAL A 164 8.19 -5.28 -4.33
N ASP A 165 7.01 -5.04 -4.89
CA ASP A 165 5.81 -5.85 -4.63
C ASP A 165 5.97 -7.29 -5.10
N ASN A 166 6.70 -7.51 -6.19
CA ASN A 166 7.02 -8.85 -6.72
C ASN A 166 7.72 -9.74 -5.70
N SER A 167 8.46 -9.16 -4.73
CA SER A 167 9.08 -9.91 -3.64
C SER A 167 8.08 -10.67 -2.74
N ARG A 168 6.80 -10.31 -2.77
CA ARG A 168 5.71 -10.93 -2.01
C ARG A 168 4.77 -11.79 -2.85
N LYS A 169 4.89 -11.77 -4.16
CA LYS A 169 4.08 -12.61 -5.05
C LYS A 169 4.59 -14.05 -4.98
N LEU A 170 3.78 -14.97 -4.48
CA LEU A 170 4.14 -16.38 -4.27
C LEU A 170 3.88 -17.24 -5.51
N LYS A 171 2.91 -16.88 -6.33
CA LYS A 171 2.57 -17.54 -7.60
C LYS A 171 3.26 -16.77 -8.72
N ASP A 172 3.86 -17.48 -9.67
CA ASP A 172 4.60 -16.92 -10.82
C ASP A 172 5.73 -15.99 -10.35
N LYS A 173 6.81 -16.59 -9.81
CA LYS A 173 7.97 -15.80 -9.38
C LYS A 173 8.44 -14.92 -10.53
N PRO A 174 8.17 -13.60 -10.49
CA PRO A 174 8.69 -12.70 -11.52
C PRO A 174 10.22 -12.71 -11.42
N ASN A 175 10.90 -12.65 -12.54
CA ASN A 175 12.37 -12.67 -12.59
C ASN A 175 12.96 -11.51 -11.79
N LEU A 176 12.30 -10.35 -11.81
CA LEU A 176 12.75 -9.15 -11.12
C LEU A 176 12.02 -8.98 -9.77
N THR A 177 12.79 -9.11 -8.70
CA THR A 177 12.35 -8.83 -7.33
C THR A 177 13.37 -7.96 -6.62
N MET A 178 12.91 -7.02 -5.80
CA MET A 178 13.79 -6.14 -5.03
C MET A 178 13.35 -6.07 -3.57
N GLY A 179 14.30 -6.23 -2.65
CA GLY A 179 14.05 -6.11 -1.23
C GLY A 179 13.79 -4.67 -0.77
N LEU A 180 13.28 -4.54 0.46
CA LEU A 180 12.93 -3.24 1.05
C LEU A 180 14.14 -2.29 1.20
N LEU A 181 15.33 -2.82 1.57
CA LEU A 181 16.51 -1.97 1.82
C LEU A 181 17.09 -1.33 0.54
N PRO A 182 17.36 -2.08 -0.55
CA PRO A 182 17.77 -1.44 -1.80
C PRO A 182 16.70 -0.47 -2.33
N ALA A 183 15.43 -0.81 -2.27
CA ALA A 183 14.34 0.08 -2.68
C ALA A 183 14.33 1.40 -1.88
N LEU A 184 14.60 1.34 -0.57
CA LEU A 184 14.74 2.51 0.29
C LEU A 184 15.87 3.42 -0.20
N GLU A 185 17.04 2.88 -0.54
CA GLU A 185 18.16 3.69 -1.05
C GLU A 185 17.81 4.35 -2.39
N LEU A 186 17.16 3.63 -3.31
CA LEU A 186 16.73 4.17 -4.59
C LEU A 186 15.64 5.25 -4.45
N SER A 187 14.83 5.21 -3.40
CA SER A 187 13.79 6.23 -3.15
C SER A 187 14.33 7.63 -2.89
N PHE A 188 15.63 7.78 -2.66
CA PHE A 188 16.30 9.08 -2.49
C PHE A 188 16.77 9.71 -3.80
N LEU A 189 16.71 8.97 -4.91
CA LEU A 189 17.05 9.47 -6.25
C LEU A 189 15.92 10.35 -6.79
N SER A 190 16.26 11.25 -7.71
CA SER A 190 15.25 11.97 -8.49
C SER A 190 14.45 11.01 -9.38
N LYS A 191 13.26 11.42 -9.82
CA LYS A 191 12.42 10.58 -10.70
C LYS A 191 13.13 10.21 -12.01
N GLN A 192 13.93 11.13 -12.54
CA GLN A 192 14.72 10.89 -13.76
C GLN A 192 15.79 9.83 -13.52
N GLU A 193 16.53 9.93 -12.42
CA GLU A 193 17.55 8.93 -12.06
C GLU A 193 16.91 7.57 -11.75
N GLN A 194 15.74 7.53 -11.09
CA GLN A 194 15.00 6.29 -10.88
C GLN A 194 14.60 5.63 -12.21
N GLN A 195 14.24 6.43 -13.22
CA GLN A 195 13.91 5.92 -14.55
C GLN A 195 15.14 5.30 -15.25
N ILE A 196 16.32 5.92 -15.09
CA ILE A 196 17.58 5.35 -15.60
C ILE A 196 17.88 4.03 -14.89
N VAL A 197 17.77 3.99 -13.55
CA VAL A 197 17.96 2.75 -12.78
C VAL A 197 17.01 1.66 -13.25
N TYR A 198 15.74 1.98 -13.46
CA TYR A 198 14.74 1.02 -13.95
C TYR A 198 15.11 0.48 -15.35
N SER A 199 15.59 1.35 -16.26
CA SER A 199 16.02 0.95 -17.58
C SER A 199 17.20 -0.03 -17.54
N VAL A 200 18.19 0.21 -16.66
CA VAL A 200 19.33 -0.72 -16.48
C VAL A 200 18.88 -2.04 -15.85
N ILE A 201 18.01 -2.00 -14.82
CA ILE A 201 17.45 -3.20 -14.19
C ILE A 201 16.76 -4.08 -15.24
N THR A 202 15.98 -3.46 -16.14
CA THR A 202 15.25 -4.18 -17.18
C THR A 202 16.19 -4.72 -18.27
N TYR A 203 17.23 -3.97 -18.62
CA TYR A 203 18.22 -4.37 -19.61
C TYR A 203 19.08 -5.54 -19.13
N GLU A 204 19.55 -5.50 -17.88
CA GLU A 204 20.42 -6.52 -17.28
C GLU A 204 19.65 -7.70 -16.66
N ASP A 205 18.31 -7.67 -16.64
CA ASP A 205 17.44 -8.62 -15.92
C ASP A 205 17.93 -8.86 -14.46
N ALA A 206 18.39 -7.79 -13.82
CA ALA A 206 19.02 -7.85 -12.50
C ALA A 206 18.65 -6.65 -11.62
N THR A 207 18.36 -6.91 -10.34
CA THR A 207 18.07 -5.86 -9.35
C THR A 207 19.28 -5.60 -8.45
N PRO A 208 19.50 -4.36 -7.98
CA PRO A 208 20.63 -4.06 -7.13
C PRO A 208 20.51 -4.70 -5.76
N SER A 209 21.63 -5.19 -5.24
CA SER A 209 21.80 -5.51 -3.82
C SER A 209 21.75 -4.22 -2.98
N HIS A 210 21.63 -4.34 -1.65
CA HIS A 210 21.64 -3.17 -0.75
C HIS A 210 22.94 -2.36 -0.87
N SER A 211 24.10 -3.03 -0.95
CA SER A 211 25.40 -2.37 -1.11
C SER A 211 25.52 -1.62 -2.45
N GLN A 212 25.03 -2.22 -3.54
CA GLN A 212 24.97 -1.59 -4.85
C GLN A 212 24.04 -0.37 -4.85
N ALA A 213 22.85 -0.48 -4.24
CA ALA A 213 21.93 0.65 -4.13
C ALA A 213 22.50 1.84 -3.31
N ILE A 214 23.27 1.57 -2.24
CA ILE A 214 24.00 2.60 -1.50
C ILE A 214 25.04 3.31 -2.41
N ARG A 215 25.74 2.59 -3.25
CA ARG A 215 26.73 3.15 -4.18
C ARG A 215 26.04 4.02 -5.24
N ILE A 216 24.96 3.55 -5.84
CA ILE A 216 24.13 4.30 -6.79
C ILE A 216 23.68 5.62 -6.15
N ARG A 217 23.12 5.59 -4.94
CA ARG A 217 22.73 6.80 -4.21
C ARG A 217 23.89 7.74 -3.91
N LYS A 218 25.09 7.22 -3.62
CA LYS A 218 26.29 8.06 -3.42
C LYS A 218 26.72 8.79 -4.70
N LEU A 219 26.63 8.14 -5.86
CA LEU A 219 26.92 8.75 -7.16
C LEU A 219 25.88 9.83 -7.50
N SER A 220 24.59 9.56 -7.29
CA SER A 220 23.52 10.56 -7.44
C SER A 220 23.79 11.82 -6.62
N LYS A 221 24.15 11.70 -5.34
CA LYS A 221 24.51 12.86 -4.50
C LYS A 221 25.66 13.70 -5.06
N LYS A 222 26.60 13.08 -5.78
CA LYS A 222 27.71 13.76 -6.44
C LYS A 222 27.33 14.32 -7.83
N LYS A 223 26.08 14.13 -8.28
CA LYS A 223 25.59 14.46 -9.63
C LYS A 223 26.41 13.78 -10.75
N LEU A 224 26.91 12.59 -10.50
CA LEU A 224 27.75 11.79 -11.38
C LEU A 224 27.07 10.49 -11.85
N LEU A 225 25.75 10.35 -11.63
CA LEU A 225 25.03 9.11 -11.94
C LEU A 225 24.71 9.06 -13.44
N THR A 226 25.32 8.09 -14.13
CA THR A 226 25.07 7.79 -15.55
C THR A 226 24.51 6.37 -15.70
N PHE A 227 23.99 6.04 -16.89
CA PHE A 227 23.56 4.68 -17.24
C PHE A 227 24.74 3.70 -17.08
N ASP A 228 25.90 4.02 -17.65
CA ASP A 228 27.10 3.17 -17.61
C ASP A 228 27.61 2.90 -16.18
N ASP A 229 27.47 3.87 -15.28
CA ASP A 229 27.86 3.67 -13.87
C ASP A 229 26.93 2.69 -13.16
N ILE A 230 25.62 2.76 -13.43
CA ILE A 230 24.63 1.84 -12.85
C ILE A 230 24.86 0.44 -13.41
N ASP A 231 25.05 0.35 -14.73
CA ASP A 231 25.30 -0.89 -15.44
C ASP A 231 26.53 -1.64 -14.88
N LYS A 232 27.65 -0.96 -14.78
CA LYS A 232 28.87 -1.51 -14.15
C LYS A 232 28.64 -1.98 -12.73
N ILE A 233 27.85 -1.25 -11.94
CA ILE A 233 27.54 -1.62 -10.57
C ILE A 233 26.66 -2.87 -10.52
N LEU A 234 25.70 -3.02 -11.43
CA LEU A 234 24.79 -4.18 -11.46
C LEU A 234 25.48 -5.46 -11.96
N LEU A 235 26.43 -5.31 -12.91
CA LEU A 235 27.21 -6.43 -13.46
C LEU A 235 28.26 -7.00 -12.49
N GLU A 236 28.61 -6.27 -11.41
CA GLU A 236 29.51 -6.80 -10.39
C GLU A 236 28.88 -8.02 -9.70
N GLU A 237 29.67 -9.09 -9.51
CA GLU A 237 29.22 -10.27 -8.78
C GLU A 237 28.66 -9.88 -7.42
N LYS A 238 27.42 -10.32 -7.16
CA LYS A 238 26.80 -10.16 -5.84
C LYS A 238 27.59 -11.03 -4.87
N GLY A 239 28.50 -10.43 -4.13
CA GLY A 239 29.20 -11.13 -3.04
C GLY A 239 28.18 -11.81 -2.13
N ASN A 240 28.44 -13.05 -1.73
CA ASN A 240 27.58 -13.90 -0.91
C ASN A 240 26.97 -13.09 0.23
N GLN A 241 25.68 -12.86 0.17
CA GLN A 241 24.89 -12.33 1.27
C GLN A 241 24.54 -13.52 2.18
N HIS A 242 25.36 -13.74 3.19
CA HIS A 242 25.01 -14.58 4.33
C HIS A 242 24.19 -13.79 5.34
#